data_3f1bc73573f63f2b1bcfe83777277f1e
#
_entry.id   3f1bc73573f63f2b1bcfe83777277f1e
#
_cell.length_a   1.000
_cell.length_b   1.000
_cell.length_c   1.000
_cell.angle_alpha   90.00
_cell.angle_beta   90.00
_cell.angle_gamma   90.00
#
_symmetry.space_group_name_H-M   'P 1'
#
loop_
_entity.id
_entity.type
_entity.pdbx_description
1 polymer ?
#
loop_
_entity_poly.entity_id
_entity_poly.type
_entity_poly.pdbx_seq_one_letter_code
_entity_poly.pdbx_strand_id
1 'polypeptide(L)'
;LVTAHAAFGHNHFFKNNYLFRQWTDAGAILGYMDFAKKYIAKCEERHGIAAVEEILDAAHALMDQGVFHYRRPPRLSPAKVTERARERLEYEEQVYSDLWRTLPATAGAADIAEAEREALERKKALHLPEENLLYFLEKHSLILEPWQREILRIVRVIAQYFYPQGQTKVMNEGCATFVHYTIINRLFDQGRMGEGAMLELLASHANVVFQPGFDDPRFSGLNPYALGF
;
A
#
# COMPACT_ATOMS: atom_id res chain seq x y z
N LEU A 1 23.02 -17.61 -12.26
CA LEU A 1 22.77 -16.28 -11.72
C LEU A 1 21.31 -16.09 -11.35
N VAL A 2 20.37 -16.18 -12.30
CA VAL A 2 18.93 -15.95 -12.10
C VAL A 2 18.35 -16.80 -10.98
N THR A 3 18.65 -18.11 -10.92
CA THR A 3 18.17 -19.00 -9.86
C THR A 3 18.65 -18.56 -8.48
N ALA A 4 19.93 -18.19 -8.34
CA ALA A 4 20.49 -17.69 -7.08
C ALA A 4 19.82 -16.36 -6.67
N HIS A 5 19.63 -15.45 -7.62
CA HIS A 5 18.99 -14.15 -7.41
C HIS A 5 17.52 -14.29 -6.99
N ALA A 6 16.73 -15.04 -7.75
CA ALA A 6 15.30 -15.18 -7.50
C ALA A 6 14.95 -16.13 -6.35
N ALA A 7 15.48 -17.37 -6.37
CA ALA A 7 15.08 -18.39 -5.41
C ALA A 7 15.69 -18.18 -4.02
N PHE A 8 16.91 -17.66 -3.94
CA PHE A 8 17.59 -17.44 -2.66
C PHE A 8 17.55 -15.97 -2.23
N GLY A 9 17.60 -15.01 -3.16
CA GLY A 9 17.52 -13.59 -2.87
C GLY A 9 16.11 -13.11 -2.64
N HIS A 10 15.32 -12.92 -3.68
CA HIS A 10 13.96 -12.39 -3.59
C HIS A 10 13.03 -13.22 -2.71
N ASN A 11 13.04 -14.54 -2.87
CA ASN A 11 12.18 -15.42 -2.06
C ASN A 11 12.50 -15.31 -0.56
N HIS A 12 13.79 -15.20 -0.20
CA HIS A 12 14.19 -14.98 1.19
C HIS A 12 13.72 -13.63 1.70
N PHE A 13 13.91 -12.58 0.92
CA PHE A 13 13.48 -11.22 1.26
C PHE A 13 11.97 -11.15 1.51
N PHE A 14 11.16 -11.64 0.57
CA PHE A 14 9.70 -11.63 0.69
C PHE A 14 9.18 -12.42 1.89
N LYS A 15 9.76 -13.59 2.16
CA LYS A 15 9.34 -14.43 3.30
C LYS A 15 9.66 -13.83 4.65
N ASN A 16 10.72 -13.03 4.74
CA ASN A 16 11.21 -12.50 6.02
C ASN A 16 10.81 -11.04 6.26
N ASN A 17 10.40 -10.29 5.23
CA ASN A 17 9.98 -8.92 5.38
C ASN A 17 8.56 -8.84 5.96
N TYR A 18 8.40 -8.13 7.08
CA TYR A 18 7.13 -7.99 7.80
C TYR A 18 6.04 -7.25 6.99
N LEU A 19 6.43 -6.32 6.10
CA LEU A 19 5.48 -5.58 5.26
C LEU A 19 4.72 -6.51 4.32
N PHE A 20 5.42 -7.50 3.73
CA PHE A 20 4.74 -8.49 2.88
C PHE A 20 3.76 -9.36 3.67
N ARG A 21 4.13 -9.78 4.89
CA ARG A 21 3.22 -10.54 5.76
C ARG A 21 2.00 -9.75 6.18
N GLN A 22 2.14 -8.43 6.27
CA GLN A 22 1.06 -7.55 6.71
C GLN A 22 0.07 -7.21 5.60
N TRP A 23 0.54 -7.03 4.35
CA TRP A 23 -0.22 -6.44 3.26
C TRP A 23 -0.47 -7.39 2.08
N THR A 24 0.24 -8.52 2.01
CA THR A 24 0.16 -9.40 0.86
C THR A 24 -0.25 -10.81 1.24
N ASP A 25 -1.14 -11.39 0.42
CA ASP A 25 -1.47 -12.81 0.40
C ASP A 25 -1.14 -13.36 -0.99
N ALA A 26 0.04 -13.97 -1.10
CA ALA A 26 0.52 -14.50 -2.38
C ALA A 26 -0.35 -15.63 -2.92
N GLY A 27 -1.06 -16.34 -2.05
CA GLY A 27 -1.98 -17.41 -2.47
C GLY A 27 -3.28 -16.86 -3.05
N ALA A 28 -3.79 -15.77 -2.52
CA ALA A 28 -5.06 -15.19 -2.93
C ALA A 28 -4.95 -14.28 -4.17
N ILE A 29 -3.78 -13.66 -4.41
CA ILE A 29 -3.65 -12.63 -5.47
C ILE A 29 -3.93 -13.16 -6.86
N LEU A 30 -3.48 -14.36 -7.20
CA LEU A 30 -3.70 -14.95 -8.54
C LEU A 30 -5.19 -15.15 -8.83
N GLY A 31 -5.93 -15.68 -7.84
CA GLY A 31 -7.39 -15.81 -7.96
C GLY A 31 -8.10 -14.47 -8.05
N TYR A 32 -7.61 -13.46 -7.32
CA TYR A 32 -8.16 -12.11 -7.39
C TYR A 32 -7.90 -11.44 -8.74
N MET A 33 -6.72 -11.61 -9.31
CA MET A 33 -6.40 -11.08 -10.65
C MET A 33 -7.22 -11.74 -11.76
N ASP A 34 -7.46 -13.06 -11.67
CA ASP A 34 -8.36 -13.75 -12.59
C ASP A 34 -9.81 -13.24 -12.49
N PHE A 35 -10.29 -13.04 -11.26
CA PHE A 35 -11.58 -12.38 -11.03
C PHE A 35 -11.61 -10.97 -11.65
N ALA A 36 -10.60 -10.14 -11.36
CA ALA A 36 -10.52 -8.78 -11.84
C ALA A 36 -10.56 -8.71 -13.38
N LYS A 37 -9.76 -9.54 -14.06
CA LYS A 37 -9.74 -9.67 -15.51
C LYS A 37 -11.11 -10.02 -16.09
N LYS A 38 -11.77 -11.03 -15.52
CA LYS A 38 -13.10 -11.46 -15.96
C LYS A 38 -14.17 -10.38 -15.71
N TYR A 39 -14.07 -9.69 -14.59
CA TYR A 39 -14.99 -8.61 -14.25
C TYR A 39 -14.85 -7.42 -15.20
N ILE A 40 -13.63 -6.99 -15.48
CA ILE A 40 -13.34 -5.89 -16.42
C ILE A 40 -13.86 -6.25 -17.82
N ALA A 41 -13.53 -7.43 -18.36
CA ALA A 41 -14.03 -7.88 -19.66
C ALA A 41 -15.57 -7.85 -19.73
N LYS A 42 -16.25 -8.27 -18.66
CA LYS A 42 -17.72 -8.21 -18.59
C LYS A 42 -18.25 -6.77 -18.55
N CYS A 43 -17.51 -5.85 -17.93
CA CYS A 43 -17.86 -4.43 -17.94
C CYS A 43 -17.67 -3.84 -19.34
N GLU A 44 -16.60 -4.18 -20.06
CA GLU A 44 -16.31 -3.76 -21.43
C GLU A 44 -17.41 -4.21 -22.39
N GLU A 45 -17.87 -5.46 -22.27
CA GLU A 45 -19.00 -5.97 -23.06
C GLU A 45 -20.30 -5.20 -22.77
N ARG A 46 -20.54 -4.78 -21.53
CA ARG A 46 -21.80 -4.19 -21.09
C ARG A 46 -21.86 -2.69 -21.26
N HIS A 47 -20.76 -1.99 -21.02
CA HIS A 47 -20.71 -0.52 -20.95
C HIS A 47 -19.84 0.09 -22.06
N GLY A 48 -19.13 -0.73 -22.83
CA GLY A 48 -18.20 -0.30 -23.85
C GLY A 48 -16.78 -0.12 -23.32
N ILE A 49 -15.79 -0.41 -24.18
CA ILE A 49 -14.36 -0.36 -23.83
C ILE A 49 -13.96 1.05 -23.37
N ALA A 50 -14.34 2.10 -24.10
CA ALA A 50 -13.95 3.48 -23.80
C ALA A 50 -14.41 3.94 -22.40
N ALA A 51 -15.61 3.58 -21.99
CA ALA A 51 -16.14 3.95 -20.68
C ALA A 51 -15.42 3.22 -19.54
N VAL A 52 -14.98 1.98 -19.77
CA VAL A 52 -14.21 1.20 -18.79
C VAL A 52 -12.78 1.70 -18.70
N GLU A 53 -12.13 1.99 -19.83
CA GLU A 53 -10.78 2.57 -19.89
C GLU A 53 -10.72 3.91 -19.16
N GLU A 54 -11.71 4.81 -19.35
CA GLU A 54 -11.75 6.09 -18.66
C GLU A 54 -11.70 5.92 -17.12
N ILE A 55 -12.47 4.98 -16.59
CA ILE A 55 -12.49 4.71 -15.15
C ILE A 55 -11.20 4.02 -14.68
N LEU A 56 -10.64 3.10 -15.48
CA LEU A 56 -9.38 2.45 -15.17
C LEU A 56 -8.23 3.46 -15.15
N ASP A 57 -8.15 4.34 -16.15
CA ASP A 57 -7.10 5.36 -16.23
C ASP A 57 -7.19 6.35 -15.06
N ALA A 58 -8.41 6.81 -14.73
CA ALA A 58 -8.63 7.65 -13.56
C ALA A 58 -8.24 6.95 -12.24
N ALA A 59 -8.58 5.67 -12.09
CA ALA A 59 -8.20 4.89 -10.92
C ALA A 59 -6.70 4.66 -10.83
N HIS A 60 -6.02 4.38 -11.96
CA HIS A 60 -4.57 4.24 -12.01
C HIS A 60 -3.83 5.54 -11.73
N ALA A 61 -4.33 6.68 -12.21
CA ALA A 61 -3.77 8.00 -11.89
C ALA A 61 -3.80 8.32 -10.39
N LEU A 62 -4.75 7.73 -9.65
CA LEU A 62 -4.89 7.89 -8.20
C LEU A 62 -4.34 6.69 -7.40
N MET A 63 -3.68 5.75 -8.04
CA MET A 63 -3.27 4.47 -7.44
C MET A 63 -2.33 4.67 -6.24
N ASP A 64 -1.40 5.62 -6.32
CA ASP A 64 -0.44 5.92 -5.25
C ASP A 64 -1.12 6.46 -3.99
N GLN A 65 -2.24 7.16 -4.14
CA GLN A 65 -3.10 7.61 -3.04
C GLN A 65 -4.19 6.59 -2.67
N GLY A 66 -4.18 5.43 -3.35
CA GLY A 66 -5.12 4.33 -3.16
C GLY A 66 -4.68 3.28 -2.15
N VAL A 67 -3.62 3.54 -1.38
CA VAL A 67 -3.04 2.58 -0.44
C VAL A 67 -3.05 3.09 1.00
N PHE A 68 -3.09 2.16 1.95
CA PHE A 68 -2.83 2.47 3.35
C PHE A 68 -1.34 2.28 3.63
N HIS A 69 -0.68 3.32 4.11
CA HIS A 69 0.74 3.30 4.45
C HIS A 69 1.00 2.59 5.79
N TYR A 70 0.02 2.62 6.69
CA TYR A 70 0.11 2.01 8.01
C TYR A 70 -1.03 1.01 8.23
N ARG A 71 -0.74 -0.04 9.01
CA ARG A 71 -1.78 -0.99 9.41
C ARG A 71 -2.84 -0.25 10.22
N ARG A 72 -4.04 -0.14 9.68
CA ARG A 72 -5.16 0.42 10.40
C ARG A 72 -5.51 -0.47 11.59
N PRO A 73 -5.58 0.08 12.81
CA PRO A 73 -6.19 -0.67 13.91
C PRO A 73 -7.64 -1.01 13.53
N PRO A 74 -8.15 -2.17 13.95
CA PRO A 74 -9.54 -2.55 13.67
C PRO A 74 -10.46 -1.42 14.11
N ARG A 75 -11.44 -1.07 13.26
CA ARG A 75 -12.43 -0.05 13.58
C ARG A 75 -13.12 -0.44 14.89
N LEU A 76 -13.10 0.45 15.84
CA LEU A 76 -13.84 0.27 17.06
C LEU A 76 -15.33 0.17 16.74
N SER A 77 -16.05 -0.70 17.44
CA SER A 77 -17.50 -0.72 17.33
C SER A 77 -18.09 0.64 17.71
N PRO A 78 -19.23 1.07 17.12
CA PRO A 78 -19.87 2.35 17.47
C PRO A 78 -20.04 2.54 18.99
N ALA A 79 -20.38 1.45 19.71
CA ALA A 79 -20.48 1.47 21.18
C ALA A 79 -19.15 1.80 21.88
N LYS A 80 -18.02 1.25 21.41
CA LYS A 80 -16.70 1.59 21.96
C LYS A 80 -16.23 2.98 21.59
N VAL A 81 -16.68 3.53 20.46
CA VAL A 81 -16.39 4.93 20.08
C VAL A 81 -17.11 5.90 21.00
N THR A 82 -18.39 5.64 21.28
CA THR A 82 -19.18 6.45 22.24
C THR A 82 -18.67 6.32 23.67
N GLU A 83 -18.29 5.13 24.12
CA GLU A 83 -17.68 4.90 25.44
C GLU A 83 -16.37 5.70 25.60
N ARG A 84 -15.46 5.64 24.62
CA ARG A 84 -14.21 6.44 24.65
C ARG A 84 -14.44 7.94 24.56
N ALA A 85 -15.47 8.39 23.83
CA ALA A 85 -15.84 9.80 23.80
C ALA A 85 -16.34 10.26 25.17
N ARG A 86 -17.12 9.43 25.88
CA ARG A 86 -17.59 9.70 27.24
C ARG A 86 -16.43 9.72 28.25
N GLU A 87 -15.55 8.70 28.19
CA GLU A 87 -14.34 8.66 29.04
C GLU A 87 -13.45 9.89 28.85
N ARG A 88 -13.34 10.39 27.61
CA ARG A 88 -12.58 11.60 27.33
C ARG A 88 -13.24 12.85 27.92
N LEU A 89 -14.56 12.98 27.80
CA LEU A 89 -15.31 14.08 28.41
C LEU A 89 -15.21 14.04 29.92
N GLU A 90 -15.36 12.88 30.53
CA GLU A 90 -15.20 12.68 32.00
C GLU A 90 -13.77 13.03 32.46
N TYR A 91 -12.74 12.66 31.66
CA TYR A 91 -11.35 13.04 31.94
C TYR A 91 -11.13 14.55 31.78
N GLU A 92 -11.65 15.16 30.74
CA GLU A 92 -11.56 16.62 30.51
C GLU A 92 -12.29 17.39 31.63
N GLU A 93 -13.42 16.89 32.13
CA GLU A 93 -14.13 17.45 33.26
C GLU A 93 -13.35 17.33 34.58
N GLN A 94 -12.60 16.25 34.77
CA GLN A 94 -11.76 16.05 35.97
C GLN A 94 -10.46 16.85 35.95
N VAL A 95 -9.87 17.06 34.78
CA VAL A 95 -8.55 17.69 34.65
C VAL A 95 -8.64 19.20 34.47
N TYR A 96 -9.66 19.69 33.78
CA TYR A 96 -9.89 21.12 33.58
C TYR A 96 -10.93 21.61 34.56
N SER A 97 -10.47 22.11 35.71
CA SER A 97 -11.33 22.69 36.72
C SER A 97 -12.13 23.89 36.19
N ASP A 98 -13.28 24.16 36.81
CA ASP A 98 -14.36 25.11 36.49
C ASP A 98 -13.95 26.57 36.14
N LEU A 99 -12.68 26.90 36.21
CA LEU A 99 -12.18 28.28 36.02
C LEU A 99 -12.36 28.83 34.58
N TRP A 100 -12.61 27.96 33.60
CA TRP A 100 -12.75 28.31 32.18
C TRP A 100 -14.15 28.06 31.60
N ARG A 101 -15.11 27.62 32.41
CA ARG A 101 -16.52 27.49 32.04
C ARG A 101 -17.22 28.85 32.09
N THR A 102 -17.08 29.66 31.06
CA THR A 102 -17.82 30.93 30.89
C THR A 102 -19.11 30.78 30.05
N LEU A 103 -19.67 29.60 29.93
CA LEU A 103 -20.97 29.40 29.27
C LEU A 103 -22.02 28.90 30.25
N PRO A 104 -23.20 29.57 30.32
CA PRO A 104 -24.26 29.15 31.21
C PRO A 104 -24.81 27.78 30.81
N ALA A 105 -24.84 26.86 31.78
CA ALA A 105 -25.45 25.54 31.65
C ALA A 105 -27.00 25.68 31.61
N THR A 106 -27.54 26.01 30.46
CA THR A 106 -28.99 26.10 30.22
C THR A 106 -29.51 25.30 29.04
N ALA A 107 -28.69 24.37 28.53
CA ALA A 107 -29.21 23.40 27.56
C ALA A 107 -29.74 22.18 28.34
N GLY A 108 -31.01 21.87 28.18
CA GLY A 108 -31.62 20.68 28.77
C GLY A 108 -30.96 19.41 28.26
N ALA A 109 -30.98 18.34 29.08
CA ALA A 109 -30.35 17.05 28.72
C ALA A 109 -30.82 16.49 27.37
N ALA A 110 -32.02 16.89 26.87
CA ALA A 110 -32.54 16.55 25.56
C ALA A 110 -31.80 17.28 24.43
N ASP A 111 -31.51 18.57 24.60
CA ASP A 111 -30.79 19.39 23.60
C ASP A 111 -29.33 18.97 23.49
N ILE A 112 -28.73 18.51 24.58
CA ILE A 112 -27.35 17.96 24.59
C ILE A 112 -27.32 16.64 23.83
N ALA A 113 -28.29 15.75 24.02
CA ALA A 113 -28.36 14.48 23.32
C ALA A 113 -28.62 14.66 21.82
N GLU A 114 -29.37 15.70 21.42
CA GLU A 114 -29.64 16.02 20.03
C GLU A 114 -28.44 16.70 19.36
N ALA A 115 -27.75 17.60 20.06
CA ALA A 115 -26.48 18.19 19.62
C ALA A 115 -25.36 17.15 19.50
N GLU A 116 -25.30 16.17 20.39
CA GLU A 116 -24.37 15.04 20.30
C GLU A 116 -24.70 14.10 19.13
N ARG A 117 -25.97 13.86 18.85
CA ARG A 117 -26.40 13.11 17.67
C ARG A 117 -26.04 13.84 16.38
N GLU A 118 -26.32 15.13 16.27
CA GLU A 118 -25.94 15.96 15.13
C GLU A 118 -24.41 16.07 14.97
N ALA A 119 -23.67 16.22 16.07
CA ALA A 119 -22.20 16.22 16.06
C ALA A 119 -21.64 14.85 15.65
N LEU A 120 -22.29 13.75 16.05
CA LEU A 120 -21.92 12.41 15.64
C LEU A 120 -22.26 12.14 14.18
N GLU A 121 -23.40 12.66 13.69
CA GLU A 121 -23.78 12.60 12.28
C GLU A 121 -22.90 13.50 11.41
N ARG A 122 -22.56 14.70 11.89
CA ARG A 122 -21.53 15.55 11.26
C ARG A 122 -20.14 14.93 11.27
N LYS A 123 -19.73 14.27 12.35
CA LYS A 123 -18.49 13.47 12.40
C LYS A 123 -18.55 12.25 11.48
N LYS A 124 -19.69 11.65 11.29
CA LYS A 124 -19.89 10.57 10.30
C LYS A 124 -19.91 11.11 8.87
N ALA A 125 -20.43 12.31 8.65
CA ALA A 125 -20.44 12.99 7.36
C ALA A 125 -19.08 13.67 7.05
N LEU A 126 -18.42 14.21 8.05
CA LEU A 126 -17.02 14.65 8.00
C LEU A 126 -16.11 13.47 8.39
N HIS A 127 -16.19 12.38 7.65
CA HIS A 127 -15.09 11.44 7.70
C HIS A 127 -13.83 12.24 7.33
N LEU A 128 -13.04 12.57 8.35
CA LEU A 128 -11.72 13.15 8.23
C LEU A 128 -10.96 12.43 7.11
N PRO A 129 -10.13 13.16 6.36
CA PRO A 129 -9.58 12.68 5.11
C PRO A 129 -9.10 11.25 5.27
N GLU A 130 -9.74 10.37 4.54
CA GLU A 130 -9.31 9.00 4.45
C GLU A 130 -7.96 9.05 3.74
N GLU A 131 -6.91 8.54 4.34
CA GLU A 131 -5.59 8.44 3.73
C GLU A 131 -5.67 7.77 2.34
N ASN A 132 -6.59 6.82 2.19
CA ASN A 132 -6.84 6.11 0.95
C ASN A 132 -7.94 6.79 0.13
N LEU A 133 -7.53 7.59 -0.85
CA LEU A 133 -8.45 8.34 -1.71
C LEU A 133 -9.36 7.45 -2.55
N LEU A 134 -8.84 6.35 -3.11
CA LEU A 134 -9.66 5.41 -3.88
C LEU A 134 -10.73 4.75 -3.01
N TYR A 135 -10.40 4.44 -1.75
CA TYR A 135 -11.39 3.92 -0.80
C TYR A 135 -12.48 4.96 -0.49
N PHE A 136 -12.07 6.22 -0.31
CA PHE A 136 -13.03 7.30 -0.09
C PHE A 136 -13.99 7.44 -1.28
N LEU A 137 -13.47 7.50 -2.50
CA LEU A 137 -14.28 7.60 -3.71
C LEU A 137 -15.20 6.38 -3.90
N GLU A 138 -14.68 5.16 -3.69
CA GLU A 138 -15.48 3.92 -3.73
C GLU A 138 -16.70 3.99 -2.81
N LYS A 139 -16.55 4.56 -1.59
CA LYS A 139 -17.60 4.54 -0.55
C LYS A 139 -18.53 5.75 -0.60
N HIS A 140 -18.03 6.92 -0.98
CA HIS A 140 -18.72 8.19 -0.77
C HIS A 140 -19.09 8.94 -2.04
N SER A 141 -18.59 8.56 -3.21
CA SER A 141 -18.97 9.22 -4.46
C SER A 141 -20.46 9.04 -4.75
N LEU A 142 -21.15 10.13 -5.03
CA LEU A 142 -22.57 10.12 -5.37
C LEU A 142 -22.84 9.87 -6.86
N ILE A 143 -21.81 10.05 -7.70
CA ILE A 143 -21.94 9.99 -9.16
C ILE A 143 -21.50 8.65 -9.76
N LEU A 144 -20.71 7.85 -9.03
CA LEU A 144 -20.19 6.58 -9.53
C LEU A 144 -21.27 5.49 -9.48
N GLU A 145 -21.43 4.80 -10.59
CA GLU A 145 -22.26 3.59 -10.69
C GLU A 145 -21.62 2.40 -9.94
N PRO A 146 -22.40 1.37 -9.59
CA PRO A 146 -21.88 0.20 -8.87
C PRO A 146 -20.69 -0.51 -9.55
N TRP A 147 -20.71 -0.63 -10.88
CA TRP A 147 -19.64 -1.26 -11.65
C TRP A 147 -18.35 -0.42 -11.65
N GLN A 148 -18.45 0.90 -11.68
CA GLN A 148 -17.32 1.82 -11.59
C GLN A 148 -16.65 1.74 -10.22
N ARG A 149 -17.45 1.68 -9.15
CA ARG A 149 -16.93 1.50 -7.78
C ARG A 149 -16.18 0.19 -7.60
N GLU A 150 -16.64 -0.89 -8.27
CA GLU A 150 -15.93 -2.17 -8.20
C GLU A 150 -14.61 -2.12 -8.97
N ILE A 151 -14.52 -1.38 -10.08
CA ILE A 151 -13.24 -1.12 -10.78
C ILE A 151 -12.28 -0.35 -9.87
N LEU A 152 -12.72 0.71 -9.19
CA LEU A 152 -11.89 1.44 -8.23
C LEU A 152 -11.39 0.52 -7.12
N ARG A 153 -12.27 -0.36 -6.62
CA ARG A 153 -11.91 -1.36 -5.61
C ARG A 153 -10.86 -2.33 -6.11
N ILE A 154 -10.98 -2.81 -7.34
CA ILE A 154 -10.02 -3.72 -7.97
C ILE A 154 -8.64 -3.05 -8.03
N VAL A 155 -8.55 -1.83 -8.56
CA VAL A 155 -7.29 -1.09 -8.65
C VAL A 155 -6.70 -0.85 -7.26
N ARG A 156 -7.52 -0.44 -6.28
CA ARG A 156 -7.09 -0.22 -4.90
C ARG A 156 -6.53 -1.49 -4.24
N VAL A 157 -7.18 -2.63 -4.40
CA VAL A 157 -6.73 -3.90 -3.81
C VAL A 157 -5.40 -4.35 -4.43
N ILE A 158 -5.26 -4.21 -5.74
CA ILE A 158 -4.02 -4.53 -6.45
C ILE A 158 -2.90 -3.56 -6.03
N ALA A 159 -3.18 -2.26 -5.96
CA ALA A 159 -2.23 -1.26 -5.49
C ALA A 159 -1.72 -1.56 -4.07
N GLN A 160 -2.63 -1.89 -3.15
CA GLN A 160 -2.27 -2.27 -1.78
C GLN A 160 -1.40 -3.52 -1.72
N TYR A 161 -1.67 -4.51 -2.59
CA TYR A 161 -0.86 -5.71 -2.68
C TYR A 161 0.58 -5.41 -3.11
N PHE A 162 0.77 -4.56 -4.12
CA PHE A 162 2.09 -4.21 -4.65
C PHE A 162 2.81 -3.09 -3.88
N TYR A 163 2.13 -2.42 -2.97
CA TYR A 163 2.71 -1.33 -2.18
C TYR A 163 4.01 -1.70 -1.46
N PRO A 164 4.12 -2.82 -0.71
CA PRO A 164 5.36 -3.21 -0.06
C PRO A 164 6.51 -3.44 -1.04
N GLN A 165 6.22 -3.94 -2.24
CA GLN A 165 7.22 -4.16 -3.28
C GLN A 165 7.82 -2.84 -3.77
N GLY A 166 7.01 -1.82 -3.99
CA GLY A 166 7.46 -0.48 -4.35
C GLY A 166 8.32 0.15 -3.24
N GLN A 167 7.85 0.08 -1.99
CA GLN A 167 8.53 0.66 -0.83
C GLN A 167 9.86 0.00 -0.49
N THR A 168 10.02 -1.27 -0.80
CA THR A 168 11.22 -2.05 -0.47
C THR A 168 12.09 -2.37 -1.67
N LYS A 169 11.84 -1.76 -2.84
CA LYS A 169 12.51 -2.10 -4.10
C LYS A 169 14.04 -2.11 -3.97
N VAL A 170 14.63 -1.05 -3.44
CA VAL A 170 16.09 -0.92 -3.28
C VAL A 170 16.65 -2.04 -2.40
N MET A 171 16.04 -2.29 -1.25
CA MET A 171 16.49 -3.34 -0.34
C MET A 171 16.29 -4.75 -0.94
N ASN A 172 15.19 -4.95 -1.65
CA ASN A 172 14.87 -6.23 -2.27
C ASN A 172 15.86 -6.57 -3.39
N GLU A 173 16.11 -5.63 -4.30
CA GLU A 173 17.08 -5.81 -5.40
C GLU A 173 18.52 -5.91 -4.89
N GLY A 174 18.87 -5.08 -3.91
CA GLY A 174 20.19 -5.14 -3.26
C GLY A 174 20.43 -6.47 -2.54
N CYS A 175 19.49 -6.93 -1.75
CA CYS A 175 19.57 -8.23 -1.07
C CYS A 175 19.73 -9.38 -2.09
N ALA A 176 18.92 -9.39 -3.14
CA ALA A 176 19.00 -10.43 -4.16
C ALA A 176 20.35 -10.40 -4.92
N THR A 177 20.87 -9.20 -5.18
CA THR A 177 22.17 -8.99 -5.82
C THR A 177 23.32 -9.45 -4.93
N PHE A 178 23.29 -9.09 -3.66
CA PHE A 178 24.28 -9.54 -2.68
C PHE A 178 24.27 -11.06 -2.50
N VAL A 179 23.09 -11.67 -2.42
CA VAL A 179 22.94 -13.12 -2.28
C VAL A 179 23.53 -13.86 -3.48
N HIS A 180 23.18 -13.46 -4.71
CA HIS A 180 23.72 -14.12 -5.89
C HIS A 180 25.25 -13.95 -6.01
N TYR A 181 25.77 -12.75 -5.73
CA TYR A 181 27.21 -12.49 -5.70
C TYR A 181 27.93 -13.37 -4.68
N THR A 182 27.39 -13.45 -3.47
CA THR A 182 27.97 -14.30 -2.42
C THR A 182 27.97 -15.78 -2.79
N ILE A 183 26.88 -16.30 -3.37
CA ILE A 183 26.77 -17.70 -3.79
C ILE A 183 27.79 -18.00 -4.88
N ILE A 184 27.93 -17.12 -5.88
CA ILE A 184 28.87 -17.31 -6.99
C ILE A 184 30.34 -17.37 -6.49
N ASN A 185 30.73 -16.40 -5.67
CA ASN A 185 32.08 -16.39 -5.11
C ASN A 185 32.36 -17.66 -4.28
N ARG A 186 31.42 -18.10 -3.44
CA ARG A 186 31.58 -19.34 -2.67
C ARG A 186 31.71 -20.59 -3.55
N LEU A 187 30.98 -20.67 -4.66
CA LEU A 187 31.10 -21.79 -5.60
C LEU A 187 32.47 -21.79 -6.31
N PHE A 188 32.99 -20.61 -6.64
CA PHE A 188 34.32 -20.46 -7.20
C PHE A 188 35.41 -20.86 -6.19
N ASP A 189 35.35 -20.35 -4.96
CA ASP A 189 36.31 -20.68 -3.88
C ASP A 189 36.32 -22.17 -3.56
N GLN A 190 35.20 -22.86 -3.72
CA GLN A 190 35.08 -24.31 -3.54
C GLN A 190 35.56 -25.12 -4.77
N GLY A 191 36.08 -24.47 -5.82
CA GLY A 191 36.50 -25.13 -7.05
C GLY A 191 35.35 -25.74 -7.87
N ARG A 192 34.13 -25.37 -7.59
CA ARG A 192 32.90 -25.87 -8.29
C ARG A 192 32.58 -25.08 -9.57
N MET A 193 33.34 -24.06 -9.86
CA MET A 193 33.17 -23.19 -11.00
C MET A 193 34.52 -22.87 -11.63
N GLY A 194 34.64 -22.97 -12.95
CA GLY A 194 35.85 -22.61 -13.68
C GLY A 194 36.03 -21.09 -13.82
N GLU A 195 37.29 -20.67 -14.03
CA GLU A 195 37.66 -19.25 -14.14
C GLU A 195 36.87 -18.50 -15.25
N GLY A 196 36.71 -19.12 -16.43
CA GLY A 196 35.95 -18.51 -17.54
C GLY A 196 34.50 -18.23 -17.16
N ALA A 197 33.82 -19.19 -16.51
CA ALA A 197 32.45 -18.98 -16.06
C ALA A 197 32.35 -17.89 -14.96
N MET A 198 33.36 -17.83 -14.07
CA MET A 198 33.44 -16.79 -13.05
C MET A 198 33.57 -15.40 -13.68
N LEU A 199 34.42 -15.24 -14.70
CA LEU A 199 34.62 -13.97 -15.41
C LEU A 199 33.32 -13.50 -16.11
N GLU A 200 32.60 -14.42 -16.78
CA GLU A 200 31.31 -14.12 -17.40
C GLU A 200 30.27 -13.66 -16.37
N LEU A 201 30.21 -14.34 -15.22
CA LEU A 201 29.28 -13.97 -14.16
C LEU A 201 29.62 -12.65 -13.50
N LEU A 202 30.91 -12.33 -13.30
CA LEU A 202 31.35 -11.03 -12.80
C LEU A 202 31.06 -9.91 -13.80
N ALA A 203 31.26 -10.14 -15.09
CA ALA A 203 30.89 -9.17 -16.13
C ALA A 203 29.37 -8.92 -16.13
N SER A 204 28.57 -9.98 -16.05
CA SER A 204 27.12 -9.86 -15.91
C SER A 204 26.69 -9.11 -14.64
N HIS A 205 27.32 -9.41 -13.52
CA HIS A 205 27.06 -8.71 -12.24
C HIS A 205 27.45 -7.23 -12.36
N ALA A 206 28.60 -6.90 -12.92
CA ALA A 206 29.03 -5.52 -13.11
C ALA A 206 28.02 -4.71 -13.97
N ASN A 207 27.43 -5.34 -14.99
CA ASN A 207 26.38 -4.72 -15.80
C ASN A 207 25.09 -4.48 -14.98
N VAL A 208 24.71 -5.40 -14.11
CA VAL A 208 23.53 -5.26 -13.24
C VAL A 208 23.67 -4.10 -12.27
N VAL A 209 24.85 -3.94 -11.66
CA VAL A 209 25.11 -2.87 -10.67
C VAL A 209 25.67 -1.59 -11.30
N PHE A 210 25.74 -1.51 -12.61
CA PHE A 210 26.23 -0.33 -13.29
C PHE A 210 25.29 0.86 -13.07
N GLN A 211 25.83 1.97 -12.54
CA GLN A 211 25.11 3.24 -12.37
C GLN A 211 25.74 4.28 -13.30
N PRO A 212 25.02 4.73 -14.34
CA PRO A 212 25.46 5.86 -15.16
C PRO A 212 25.56 7.14 -14.33
N GLY A 213 26.51 8.00 -14.66
CA GLY A 213 26.55 9.34 -14.08
C GLY A 213 25.35 10.20 -14.53
N PHE A 214 25.06 11.27 -13.81
CA PHE A 214 23.93 12.16 -14.13
C PHE A 214 24.01 12.78 -15.52
N ASP A 215 25.23 12.98 -16.04
CA ASP A 215 25.47 13.57 -17.36
C ASP A 215 25.49 12.50 -18.47
N ASP A 216 25.36 11.23 -18.16
CA ASP A 216 25.36 10.14 -19.13
C ASP A 216 23.96 10.04 -19.79
N PRO A 217 23.88 10.01 -21.14
CA PRO A 217 22.61 9.83 -21.85
C PRO A 217 21.82 8.56 -21.46
N ARG A 218 22.49 7.58 -20.86
CA ARG A 218 21.87 6.35 -20.36
C ARG A 218 21.26 6.51 -18.96
N PHE A 219 21.42 7.68 -18.31
CA PHE A 219 20.86 7.90 -17.00
C PHE A 219 19.33 7.94 -17.07
N SER A 220 18.67 6.99 -16.42
CA SER A 220 17.20 6.90 -16.32
C SER A 220 16.71 6.92 -14.87
N GLY A 221 17.60 7.30 -13.94
CA GLY A 221 17.35 7.29 -12.51
C GLY A 221 18.39 6.48 -11.73
N LEU A 222 18.21 6.40 -10.43
CA LEU A 222 19.09 5.60 -9.58
C LEU A 222 18.81 4.10 -9.76
N ASN A 223 19.89 3.34 -10.00
CA ASN A 223 19.80 1.90 -10.14
C ASN A 223 19.59 1.23 -8.76
N PRO A 224 18.44 0.60 -8.49
CA PRO A 224 18.15 -0.02 -7.21
C PRO A 224 19.11 -1.18 -6.86
N TYR A 225 19.65 -1.86 -7.87
CA TYR A 225 20.63 -2.92 -7.68
C TYR A 225 21.98 -2.37 -7.18
N ALA A 226 22.44 -1.27 -7.79
CA ALA A 226 23.67 -0.61 -7.39
C ALA A 226 23.55 0.05 -6.00
N LEU A 227 22.40 0.67 -5.75
CA LEU A 227 22.16 1.42 -4.51
C LEU A 227 21.97 0.48 -3.31
N GLY A 228 21.37 -0.69 -3.55
CA GLY A 228 21.06 -1.66 -2.49
C GLY A 228 22.14 -2.71 -2.24
N PHE A 229 23.07 -2.92 -3.18
CA PHE A 229 24.19 -3.85 -3.08
C PHE A 229 25.28 -3.31 -2.14
#